data_6f648a055c66dcd00a54a9835abf2082
#
_entry.id   6f648a055c66dcd00a54a9835abf2082
#
_cell.length_a   1.000
_cell.length_b   1.000
_cell.length_c   1.000
_cell.angle_alpha   90.00
_cell.angle_beta   90.00
_cell.angle_gamma   90.00
#
_symmetry.space_group_name_H-M   'P 1'
#
loop_
_entity.id
_entity.type
_entity.pdbx_description
1 polymer ?
#
loop_
_entity_poly.entity_id
_entity_poly.type
_entity_poly.pdbx_seq_one_letter_code
_entity_poly.pdbx_strand_id
1 'polypeptide(L)'
;MNHRFFVTGAESTGKSTLTSALANHFSVRGVPEFARDYLEQLNRPYTYQDVEKIAQVQLSLIRQYQEEPLIFFDTCLINLKVWFREVYQQIPVWLEEAIIIDGQGTYILCEPDLPWEFDRLRENPHRREYLTLEYEKEIEFAGFDYFRVSGTGEQRLILALDGVRTRLR
;
A
#
# COMPACT_ATOMS: atom_id res chain seq x y z
N MET A 1 -7.31 21.41 -1.70
CA MET A 1 -7.72 20.02 -1.39
C MET A 1 -6.47 19.18 -1.48
N ASN A 2 -6.17 18.35 -0.47
CA ASN A 2 -4.97 17.53 -0.45
C ASN A 2 -5.29 16.16 -1.05
N HIS A 3 -4.49 15.72 -2.01
CA HIS A 3 -4.67 14.45 -2.70
C HIS A 3 -3.66 13.43 -2.19
N ARG A 4 -4.15 12.38 -1.55
CA ARG A 4 -3.35 11.27 -1.05
C ARG A 4 -3.65 10.03 -1.87
N PHE A 5 -2.62 9.45 -2.46
CA PHE A 5 -2.71 8.20 -3.20
C PHE A 5 -1.93 7.10 -2.49
N PHE A 6 -2.61 6.00 -2.23
CA PHE A 6 -2.03 4.80 -1.60
C PHE A 6 -1.85 3.71 -2.65
N VAL A 7 -0.61 3.37 -2.96
CA VAL A 7 -0.31 2.27 -3.89
C VAL A 7 -0.34 0.97 -3.12
N THR A 8 -1.30 0.12 -3.40
CA THR A 8 -1.55 -1.14 -2.69
C THR A 8 -1.58 -2.33 -3.64
N GLY A 9 -1.55 -3.52 -3.10
CA GLY A 9 -1.55 -4.78 -3.83
C GLY A 9 -0.71 -5.83 -3.12
N ALA A 10 -0.77 -7.07 -3.62
CA ALA A 10 0.01 -8.17 -3.09
C ALA A 10 1.52 -7.99 -3.31
N GLU A 11 2.31 -8.92 -2.78
CA GLU A 11 3.75 -8.96 -3.00
C GLU A 11 4.09 -9.12 -4.49
N SER A 12 5.21 -8.56 -4.92
CA SER A 12 5.70 -8.68 -6.31
C SER A 12 4.73 -8.14 -7.36
N THR A 13 4.02 -7.07 -7.06
CA THR A 13 3.08 -6.39 -7.97
C THR A 13 3.57 -5.01 -8.44
N GLY A 14 4.83 -4.67 -8.15
CA GLY A 14 5.47 -3.44 -8.63
C GLY A 14 5.05 -2.16 -7.91
N LYS A 15 4.52 -2.23 -6.68
CA LYS A 15 4.10 -1.07 -5.89
C LYS A 15 5.18 -0.01 -5.74
N SER A 16 6.36 -0.39 -5.26
CA SER A 16 7.46 0.55 -5.00
C SER A 16 7.94 1.24 -6.27
N THR A 17 8.07 0.49 -7.36
CA THR A 17 8.43 1.03 -8.68
C THR A 17 7.39 2.02 -9.18
N LEU A 18 6.10 1.67 -9.05
CA LEU A 18 5.00 2.53 -9.47
C LEU A 18 4.91 3.80 -8.62
N THR A 19 5.04 3.68 -7.30
CA THR A 19 5.04 4.83 -6.37
C THR A 19 6.14 5.82 -6.73
N SER A 20 7.36 5.32 -6.95
CA SER A 20 8.50 6.17 -7.36
C SER A 20 8.27 6.82 -8.72
N ALA A 21 7.75 6.09 -9.70
CA ALA A 21 7.49 6.62 -11.03
C ALA A 21 6.42 7.72 -11.02
N LEU A 22 5.33 7.53 -10.26
CA LEU A 22 4.27 8.53 -10.08
C LEU A 22 4.81 9.79 -9.38
N ALA A 23 5.51 9.62 -8.26
CA ALA A 23 6.10 10.72 -7.52
C ALA A 23 7.07 11.54 -8.38
N ASN A 24 7.92 10.89 -9.14
CA ASN A 24 8.84 11.54 -10.08
C ASN A 24 8.09 12.29 -11.20
N HIS A 25 7.06 11.67 -11.79
CA HIS A 25 6.28 12.29 -12.87
C HIS A 25 5.60 13.60 -12.42
N PHE A 26 5.06 13.62 -11.21
CA PHE A 26 4.40 14.83 -10.66
C PHE A 26 5.37 15.76 -9.92
N SER A 27 6.65 15.40 -9.81
CA SER A 27 7.67 16.13 -9.03
C SER A 27 7.26 16.34 -7.57
N VAL A 28 6.69 15.31 -6.95
CA VAL A 28 6.23 15.31 -5.56
C VAL A 28 6.89 14.19 -4.76
N ARG A 29 6.59 14.13 -3.47
CA ARG A 29 7.11 13.11 -2.58
C ARG A 29 6.41 11.77 -2.81
N GLY A 30 7.23 10.70 -2.87
CA GLY A 30 6.81 9.33 -2.66
C GLY A 30 7.32 8.84 -1.31
N VAL A 31 6.43 8.32 -0.47
CA VAL A 31 6.78 7.77 0.85
C VAL A 31 7.00 6.26 0.69
N PRO A 32 8.23 5.77 0.95
CA PRO A 32 8.54 4.34 0.78
C PRO A 32 7.89 3.48 1.85
N GLU A 33 7.78 2.18 1.57
CA GLU A 33 7.32 1.18 2.52
C GLU A 33 8.33 0.99 3.67
N PHE A 34 7.91 1.27 4.88
CA PHE A 34 8.75 1.10 6.07
C PHE A 34 8.98 -0.37 6.43
N ALA A 35 8.01 -1.25 6.16
CA ALA A 35 8.05 -2.65 6.55
C ALA A 35 9.30 -3.38 6.01
N ARG A 36 9.69 -3.11 4.76
CA ARG A 36 10.85 -3.74 4.14
C ARG A 36 12.13 -3.45 4.92
N ASP A 37 12.44 -2.17 5.15
CA ASP A 37 13.65 -1.76 5.86
C ASP A 37 13.68 -2.31 7.28
N TYR A 38 12.54 -2.31 7.96
CA TYR A 38 12.42 -2.86 9.30
C TYR A 38 12.68 -4.36 9.33
N LEU A 39 12.05 -5.13 8.45
CA LEU A 39 12.19 -6.59 8.39
C LEU A 39 13.59 -7.03 7.94
N GLU A 40 14.24 -6.28 7.05
CA GLU A 40 15.63 -6.56 6.63
C GLU A 40 16.63 -6.47 7.79
N GLN A 41 16.35 -5.65 8.77
CA GLN A 41 17.21 -5.46 9.95
C GLN A 41 16.92 -6.51 11.04
N LEU A 42 15.82 -7.26 10.97
CA LEU A 42 15.53 -8.31 11.92
C LEU A 42 16.43 -9.54 11.69
N ASN A 43 17.07 -9.99 12.75
CA ASN A 43 17.87 -11.23 12.78
C ASN A 43 17.08 -12.42 13.35
N ARG A 44 15.76 -12.34 13.35
CA ARG A 44 14.80 -13.34 13.84
C ARG A 44 13.50 -13.25 13.05
N PRO A 45 12.62 -14.25 13.11
CA PRO A 45 11.25 -14.12 12.59
C PRO A 45 10.53 -12.94 13.26
N TYR A 46 9.68 -12.24 12.50
CA TYR A 46 8.88 -11.15 13.04
C TYR A 46 7.76 -11.68 13.95
N THR A 47 7.30 -10.83 14.84
CA THR A 47 6.24 -11.10 15.80
C THR A 47 5.06 -10.15 15.59
N TYR A 48 3.95 -10.35 16.30
CA TYR A 48 2.83 -9.44 16.35
C TYR A 48 3.25 -8.00 16.66
N GLN A 49 4.14 -7.84 17.67
CA GLN A 49 4.65 -6.54 18.08
C GLN A 49 5.48 -5.84 17.00
N ASP A 50 6.19 -6.61 16.17
CA ASP A 50 6.92 -6.05 15.04
C ASP A 50 5.96 -5.50 13.99
N VAL A 51 4.90 -6.23 13.65
CA VAL A 51 3.86 -5.77 12.71
C VAL A 51 3.12 -4.56 13.29
N GLU A 52 2.86 -4.54 14.59
CA GLU A 52 2.26 -3.38 15.27
C GLU A 52 3.16 -2.15 15.21
N LYS A 53 4.48 -2.33 15.42
CA LYS A 53 5.46 -1.26 15.26
C LYS A 53 5.49 -0.71 13.83
N ILE A 54 5.47 -1.59 12.84
CA ILE A 54 5.42 -1.20 11.42
C ILE A 54 4.14 -0.38 11.15
N ALA A 55 3.00 -0.83 11.66
CA ALA A 55 1.72 -0.14 11.48
C ALA A 55 1.71 1.25 12.14
N GLN A 56 2.27 1.39 13.33
CA GLN A 56 2.40 2.68 14.03
C GLN A 56 3.30 3.66 13.27
N VAL A 57 4.41 3.18 12.69
CA VAL A 57 5.29 4.03 11.87
C VAL A 57 4.60 4.43 10.57
N GLN A 58 3.90 3.51 9.90
CA GLN A 58 3.14 3.83 8.70
C GLN A 58 2.07 4.91 8.97
N LEU A 59 1.35 4.79 10.07
CA LEU A 59 0.38 5.81 10.50
C LEU A 59 1.05 7.15 10.77
N SER A 60 2.21 7.15 11.44
CA SER A 60 2.97 8.37 11.72
C SER A 60 3.41 9.08 10.42
N LEU A 61 3.85 8.30 9.41
CA LEU A 61 4.22 8.85 8.11
C LEU A 61 3.00 9.46 7.37
N ILE A 62 1.85 8.80 7.42
CA ILE A 62 0.62 9.34 6.83
C ILE A 62 0.26 10.70 7.48
N ARG A 63 0.30 10.79 8.79
CA ARG A 63 0.02 12.01 9.54
C ARG A 63 1.05 13.11 9.30
N GLN A 64 2.33 12.72 9.20
CA GLN A 64 3.42 13.68 8.94
C GLN A 64 3.24 14.42 7.62
N TYR A 65 2.72 13.75 6.60
CA TYR A 65 2.58 14.30 5.26
C TYR A 65 1.13 14.60 4.87
N GLN A 66 0.23 14.68 5.84
CA GLN A 66 -1.21 14.90 5.56
C GLN A 66 -1.52 16.25 4.90
N GLU A 67 -0.66 17.26 5.09
CA GLU A 67 -0.83 18.61 4.55
C GLU A 67 -0.20 18.79 3.15
N GLU A 68 0.48 17.77 2.61
CA GLU A 68 1.04 17.83 1.26
C GLU A 68 -0.09 17.92 0.22
N PRO A 69 -0.01 18.87 -0.74
CA PRO A 69 -1.05 19.03 -1.77
C PRO A 69 -1.27 17.77 -2.62
N LEU A 70 -0.20 17.04 -2.88
CA LEU A 70 -0.21 15.74 -3.59
C LEU A 70 0.91 14.86 -3.04
N ILE A 71 0.57 13.63 -2.70
CA ILE A 71 1.52 12.67 -2.18
C ILE A 71 1.15 11.23 -2.57
N PHE A 72 2.18 10.39 -2.74
CA PHE A 72 2.04 8.96 -3.00
C PHE A 72 2.68 8.15 -1.87
N PHE A 73 1.95 7.18 -1.34
CA PHE A 73 2.42 6.24 -0.32
C PHE A 73 2.61 4.86 -0.94
N ASP A 74 3.78 4.27 -0.76
CA ASP A 74 4.00 2.85 -1.03
C ASP A 74 3.45 2.05 0.15
N THR A 75 2.39 1.30 -0.10
CA THR A 75 1.65 0.57 0.91
C THR A 75 0.74 1.48 1.78
N CYS A 76 -0.20 0.87 2.48
CA CYS A 76 -1.21 1.55 3.26
C CYS A 76 -1.60 0.76 4.52
N LEU A 77 -2.40 1.37 5.39
CA LEU A 77 -2.89 0.72 6.62
C LEU A 77 -3.75 -0.52 6.35
N ILE A 78 -4.46 -0.57 5.22
CA ILE A 78 -5.27 -1.73 4.83
C ILE A 78 -4.38 -2.97 4.61
N ASN A 79 -3.19 -2.82 4.01
CA ASN A 79 -2.25 -3.94 3.87
C ASN A 79 -1.87 -4.51 5.25
N LEU A 80 -1.66 -3.66 6.23
CA LEU A 80 -1.32 -4.07 7.59
C LEU A 80 -2.50 -4.72 8.32
N LYS A 81 -3.74 -4.22 8.12
CA LYS A 81 -4.95 -4.86 8.64
C LYS A 81 -5.08 -6.28 8.11
N VAL A 82 -4.92 -6.47 6.80
CA VAL A 82 -4.95 -7.81 6.19
C VAL A 82 -3.83 -8.68 6.71
N TRP A 83 -2.61 -8.15 6.87
CA TRP A 83 -1.48 -8.88 7.44
C TRP A 83 -1.80 -9.39 8.86
N PHE A 84 -2.30 -8.53 9.74
CA PHE A 84 -2.71 -8.94 11.10
C PHE A 84 -3.77 -10.04 11.07
N ARG A 85 -4.78 -9.90 10.21
CA ARG A 85 -5.83 -10.91 10.09
C ARG A 85 -5.32 -12.25 9.61
N GLU A 86 -4.50 -12.25 8.55
CA GLU A 86 -4.02 -13.47 7.91
C GLU A 86 -3.01 -14.26 8.77
N VAL A 87 -2.17 -13.58 9.52
CA VAL A 87 -1.11 -14.21 10.31
C VAL A 87 -1.55 -14.48 11.76
N TYR A 88 -2.23 -13.51 12.36
CA TYR A 88 -2.53 -13.56 13.80
C TYR A 88 -4.01 -13.72 14.12
N GLN A 89 -4.90 -13.60 13.14
CA GLN A 89 -6.35 -13.62 13.33
C GLN A 89 -6.82 -12.60 14.40
N GLN A 90 -6.03 -11.56 14.58
CA GLN A 90 -6.26 -10.50 15.56
C GLN A 90 -5.81 -9.16 14.97
N ILE A 91 -6.74 -8.21 14.92
CA ILE A 91 -6.48 -6.85 14.40
C ILE A 91 -6.50 -5.89 15.58
N PRO A 92 -5.49 -5.00 15.75
CA PRO A 92 -5.56 -3.97 16.78
C PRO A 92 -6.74 -3.02 16.54
N VAL A 93 -7.54 -2.74 17.59
CA VAL A 93 -8.71 -1.85 17.47
C VAL A 93 -8.31 -0.47 16.96
N TRP A 94 -7.20 0.08 17.43
CA TRP A 94 -6.70 1.39 17.01
C TRP A 94 -6.39 1.46 15.50
N LEU A 95 -6.01 0.31 14.88
CA LEU A 95 -5.71 0.27 13.44
C LEU A 95 -6.97 0.41 12.59
N GLU A 96 -8.08 -0.17 13.01
CA GLU A 96 -9.37 0.00 12.32
C GLU A 96 -9.86 1.44 12.41
N GLU A 97 -9.73 2.08 13.57
CA GLU A 97 -10.04 3.51 13.74
C GLU A 97 -9.12 4.40 12.88
N ALA A 98 -7.81 4.11 12.86
CA ALA A 98 -6.84 4.84 12.05
C ALA A 98 -7.12 4.71 10.55
N ILE A 99 -7.55 3.55 10.06
CA ILE A 99 -7.95 3.38 8.65
C ILE A 99 -9.07 4.37 8.28
N ILE A 100 -10.10 4.46 9.11
CA ILE A 100 -11.24 5.35 8.84
C ILE A 100 -10.85 6.83 8.90
N ILE A 101 -10.01 7.22 9.84
CA ILE A 101 -9.63 8.61 10.09
C ILE A 101 -8.49 9.06 9.14
N ASP A 102 -7.43 8.29 9.09
CA ASP A 102 -6.17 8.67 8.43
C ASP A 102 -6.00 8.04 7.05
N GLY A 103 -6.73 6.96 6.73
CA GLY A 103 -6.69 6.25 5.45
C GLY A 103 -7.47 6.91 4.32
N GLN A 104 -8.04 8.10 4.55
CA GLN A 104 -8.79 8.87 3.55
C GLN A 104 -7.91 9.21 2.34
N GLY A 105 -8.32 8.81 1.15
CA GLY A 105 -7.58 9.05 -0.09
C GLY A 105 -8.05 8.14 -1.21
N THR A 106 -7.30 8.13 -2.31
CA THR A 106 -7.54 7.23 -3.44
C THR A 106 -6.54 6.08 -3.42
N TYR A 107 -7.02 4.87 -3.62
CA TYR A 107 -6.19 3.66 -3.63
C TYR A 107 -5.89 3.23 -5.06
N ILE A 108 -4.62 2.95 -5.34
CA ILE A 108 -4.15 2.38 -6.62
C ILE A 108 -3.87 0.90 -6.36
N LEU A 109 -4.80 0.05 -6.77
CA LEU A 109 -4.70 -1.40 -6.56
C LEU A 109 -3.94 -2.05 -7.71
N CYS A 110 -2.72 -2.51 -7.41
CA CYS A 110 -1.86 -3.19 -8.37
C CYS A 110 -2.31 -4.64 -8.57
N GLU A 111 -2.62 -5.01 -9.81
CA GLU A 111 -2.96 -6.38 -10.18
C GLU A 111 -1.75 -7.33 -10.02
N PRO A 112 -1.98 -8.59 -9.63
CA PRO A 112 -0.93 -9.59 -9.47
C PRO A 112 -0.52 -10.25 -10.79
N ASP A 113 -0.42 -9.48 -11.85
CA ASP A 113 -0.14 -9.92 -13.23
C ASP A 113 1.35 -9.79 -13.63
N LEU A 114 2.19 -9.32 -12.70
CA LEU A 114 3.64 -9.37 -12.86
C LEU A 114 4.20 -10.73 -12.42
N PRO A 115 5.30 -11.20 -13.02
CA PRO A 115 5.97 -12.40 -12.56
C PRO A 115 6.36 -12.32 -11.09
N TRP A 116 6.28 -13.46 -10.40
CA TRP A 116 6.82 -13.55 -9.04
C TRP A 116 8.33 -13.45 -9.07
N GLU A 117 8.87 -12.53 -8.28
CA GLU A 117 10.30 -12.43 -8.04
C GLU A 117 10.61 -12.92 -6.63
N PHE A 118 11.52 -13.87 -6.53
CA PHE A 118 11.95 -14.39 -5.23
C PHE A 118 12.61 -13.27 -4.40
N ASP A 119 12.19 -13.19 -3.16
CA ASP A 119 12.77 -12.32 -2.15
C ASP A 119 12.53 -12.97 -0.79
N ARG A 120 13.54 -12.96 0.09
CA ARG A 120 13.45 -13.63 1.40
C ARG A 120 12.32 -13.11 2.30
N LEU A 121 11.85 -11.88 2.06
CA LEU A 121 10.76 -11.26 2.82
C LEU A 121 9.39 -11.49 2.20
N ARG A 122 9.29 -12.20 1.07
CA ARG A 122 8.03 -12.51 0.38
C ARG A 122 7.59 -13.92 0.73
N GLU A 123 6.38 -14.03 1.26
CA GLU A 123 5.89 -15.29 1.85
C GLU A 123 4.72 -15.91 1.07
N ASN A 124 4.10 -15.18 0.12
CA ASN A 124 2.81 -15.54 -0.46
C ASN A 124 2.81 -15.72 -1.99
N PRO A 125 3.69 -16.58 -2.57
CA PRO A 125 3.79 -16.72 -4.03
C PRO A 125 2.49 -17.19 -4.70
N HIS A 126 1.68 -18.00 -4.00
CA HIS A 126 0.45 -18.62 -4.53
C HIS A 126 -0.83 -17.97 -4.02
N ARG A 127 -0.73 -16.87 -3.24
CA ARG A 127 -1.88 -16.22 -2.62
C ARG A 127 -2.11 -14.79 -3.11
N ARG A 128 -1.39 -14.35 -4.12
CA ARG A 128 -1.45 -12.95 -4.58
C ARG A 128 -2.83 -12.54 -5.05
N GLU A 129 -3.53 -13.38 -5.82
CA GLU A 129 -4.91 -13.11 -6.26
C GLU A 129 -5.87 -13.00 -5.07
N TYR A 130 -5.78 -13.95 -4.14
CA TYR A 130 -6.58 -13.93 -2.91
C TYR A 130 -6.35 -12.64 -2.11
N LEU A 131 -5.08 -12.28 -1.85
CA LEU A 131 -4.74 -11.08 -1.10
C LEU A 131 -5.19 -9.81 -1.81
N THR A 132 -5.10 -9.76 -3.13
CA THR A 132 -5.60 -8.63 -3.93
C THR A 132 -7.10 -8.42 -3.71
N LEU A 133 -7.88 -9.49 -3.72
CA LEU A 133 -9.32 -9.44 -3.43
C LEU A 133 -9.61 -9.02 -1.98
N GLU A 134 -8.80 -9.44 -1.03
CA GLU A 134 -8.97 -9.04 0.37
C GLU A 134 -8.67 -7.55 0.57
N TYR A 135 -7.65 -7.00 -0.10
CA TYR A 135 -7.40 -5.54 -0.08
C TYR A 135 -8.56 -4.78 -0.71
N GLU A 136 -9.07 -5.23 -1.84
CA GLU A 136 -10.22 -4.60 -2.51
C GLU A 136 -11.45 -4.56 -1.62
N LYS A 137 -11.82 -5.67 -1.00
CA LYS A 137 -12.94 -5.74 -0.06
C LYS A 137 -12.81 -4.76 1.10
N GLU A 138 -11.59 -4.63 1.66
CA GLU A 138 -11.35 -3.68 2.76
C GLU A 138 -11.45 -2.23 2.29
N ILE A 139 -10.97 -1.89 1.09
CA ILE A 139 -11.09 -0.56 0.49
C ILE A 139 -12.58 -0.22 0.28
N GLU A 140 -13.34 -1.14 -0.31
CA GLU A 140 -14.78 -0.99 -0.55
C GLU A 140 -15.58 -0.88 0.75
N PHE A 141 -15.25 -1.71 1.74
CA PHE A 141 -15.88 -1.67 3.06
C PHE A 141 -15.66 -0.34 3.77
N ALA A 142 -14.46 0.24 3.63
CA ALA A 142 -14.15 1.56 4.18
C ALA A 142 -14.78 2.72 3.37
N GLY A 143 -15.34 2.44 2.20
CA GLY A 143 -15.97 3.45 1.32
C GLY A 143 -14.96 4.36 0.62
N PHE A 144 -13.72 3.90 0.43
CA PHE A 144 -12.67 4.67 -0.23
C PHE A 144 -12.73 4.54 -1.76
N ASP A 145 -12.32 5.60 -2.45
CA ASP A 145 -12.14 5.58 -3.89
C ASP A 145 -10.91 4.74 -4.28
N TYR A 146 -11.02 3.98 -5.35
CA TYR A 146 -9.90 3.22 -5.88
C TYR A 146 -10.00 2.99 -7.39
N PHE A 147 -8.87 2.60 -7.96
CA PHE A 147 -8.82 2.06 -9.32
C PHE A 147 -7.71 1.01 -9.42
N ARG A 148 -7.89 0.08 -10.36
CA ARG A 148 -6.94 -0.99 -10.61
C ARG A 148 -5.94 -0.61 -11.68
N VAL A 149 -4.71 -1.11 -11.56
CA VAL A 149 -3.67 -1.00 -12.58
C VAL A 149 -3.12 -2.37 -12.92
N SER A 150 -2.95 -2.63 -14.20
CA SER A 150 -2.50 -3.90 -14.77
C SER A 150 -1.42 -3.68 -15.82
N GLY A 151 -0.92 -4.78 -16.39
CA GLY A 151 0.13 -4.74 -17.42
C GLY A 151 1.53 -4.58 -16.84
N THR A 152 2.50 -4.38 -17.71
CA THR A 152 3.92 -4.31 -17.36
C THR A 152 4.53 -2.97 -17.75
N GLY A 153 5.57 -2.56 -17.04
CA GLY A 153 6.40 -1.40 -17.38
C GLY A 153 5.59 -0.13 -17.65
N GLU A 154 5.80 0.44 -18.84
CA GLU A 154 5.19 1.71 -19.25
C GLU A 154 3.66 1.66 -19.31
N GLN A 155 3.08 0.55 -19.73
CA GLN A 155 1.63 0.40 -19.79
C GLN A 155 0.98 0.56 -18.41
N ARG A 156 1.56 -0.06 -17.38
CA ARG A 156 1.09 0.07 -16.00
C ARG A 156 1.17 1.53 -15.52
N LEU A 157 2.25 2.21 -15.83
CA LEU A 157 2.44 3.62 -15.49
C LEU A 157 1.41 4.51 -16.19
N ILE A 158 1.16 4.30 -17.49
CA ILE A 158 0.15 5.06 -18.25
C ILE A 158 -1.23 4.94 -17.60
N LEU A 159 -1.67 3.71 -17.27
CA LEU A 159 -2.94 3.49 -16.59
C LEU A 159 -3.01 4.21 -15.23
N ALA A 160 -1.93 4.15 -14.47
CA ALA A 160 -1.85 4.82 -13.18
C ALA A 160 -1.91 6.35 -13.33
N LEU A 161 -1.18 6.93 -14.29
CA LEU A 161 -1.20 8.36 -14.57
C LEU A 161 -2.60 8.85 -14.97
N ASP A 162 -3.30 8.11 -15.82
CA ASP A 162 -4.65 8.46 -16.25
C ASP A 162 -5.63 8.40 -15.07
N GLY A 163 -5.55 7.38 -14.23
CA GLY A 163 -6.35 7.25 -13.01
C GLY A 163 -6.11 8.39 -12.02
N VAL A 164 -4.86 8.79 -11.82
CA VAL A 164 -4.49 9.92 -10.94
C VAL A 164 -5.00 11.24 -11.52
N ARG A 165 -4.73 11.53 -12.80
CA ARG A 165 -5.15 12.78 -13.46
C ARG A 165 -6.67 12.97 -13.43
N THR A 166 -7.43 11.89 -13.56
CA THR A 166 -8.90 11.94 -13.48
C THR A 166 -9.38 12.41 -12.11
N ARG A 167 -8.64 12.13 -11.05
CA ARG A 167 -8.96 12.45 -9.66
C ARG A 167 -8.38 13.76 -9.15
N LEU A 168 -7.46 14.34 -9.90
CA LEU A 168 -6.91 15.67 -9.64
C LEU A 168 -7.74 16.80 -10.27
N ARG A 169 -8.73 16.46 -11.10
CA ARG A 169 -9.67 17.43 -11.74
C ARG A 169 -10.83 17.74 -10.81
#